data_0f9426b3039717a3fd1870b4d77b8ee1
#
_entry.id   0f9426b3039717a3fd1870b4d77b8ee1
#
_cell.length_a   1.000
_cell.length_b   1.000
_cell.length_c   1.000
_cell.angle_alpha   90.00
_cell.angle_beta   90.00
_cell.angle_gamma   90.00
#
_symmetry.space_group_name_H-M   'P 1'
#
loop_
_entity.id
_entity.type
_entity.pdbx_description
1 polymer ?
#
loop_
_entity_poly.entity_id
_entity_poly.type
_entity_poly.pdbx_seq_one_letter_code
_entity_poly.pdbx_strand_id
1 'polypeptide(L)'
;MADGGAGAYREFKALAEAADRKFARARDLPLYGGGDHHSRKAFKAYTRLWRLQQERRRELVAAGLRRWEIGEVASRIGQLYYARYLRAAEPRSLVGAYVFYEAIYSRGYFGAAAAAVGTDGGGGGVSRHQALLIRYKELRFIARFLVVAMLMRRAEAVDHLAARLRALVEETKAAYPKTNFKEWKQVLQELGRFLKADGAYKGSRSLRYDNLFDSYPSNLVSIARFHSKRVLKLKEAVLTSYRRNEIKFTELTLDTFRMLQCLEWEPTGSYQIAAKELTENGTVSDQSGPSGLIDIQLSTEISDGSLPSNPQKAIIYHPTAAHLLAVLATICEELSQDSILLIYISASGSAEQSFASQKFGSSSSRARAASAFPTDKPNSHNSSDNHLWLGPRGSGGPNNLYPDDLIPFTRYPLFLVIDSENSHAFKVIHNSEKGEPAALLLSPRTSSAMPGVESTAHGSQFTYFLTAPMQAFCQLAGITSDIDTDTYANAENILFSALEEYEGILCTSVGLNNVWGQILPDPFLRRLILRFIFCRAVLFYFHSDEHEYLPTCLPSLPESVSPHAEAIRTPILSLAENLVVSDRFDFRDSTRNKK
;
A
#
# COMPACT_ATOMS: atom_id res chain seq x y z
N MET A 1 -51.69 12.13 -0.79
CA MET A 1 -50.46 11.30 -0.55
C MET A 1 -49.36 11.47 -1.59
N ALA A 2 -49.67 11.91 -2.82
CA ALA A 2 -48.63 12.10 -3.87
C ALA A 2 -47.68 13.29 -3.61
N ASP A 3 -48.11 14.31 -2.89
CA ASP A 3 -47.30 15.52 -2.66
C ASP A 3 -46.22 15.34 -1.59
N GLY A 4 -46.43 14.48 -0.61
CA GLY A 4 -45.43 14.16 0.43
C GLY A 4 -44.22 13.39 -0.11
N GLY A 5 -44.41 12.50 -1.08
CA GLY A 5 -43.34 11.73 -1.70
C GLY A 5 -42.41 12.57 -2.57
N ALA A 6 -42.97 13.50 -3.34
CA ALA A 6 -42.19 14.44 -4.17
C ALA A 6 -41.37 15.41 -3.31
N GLY A 7 -41.90 15.83 -2.14
CA GLY A 7 -41.15 16.62 -1.16
C GLY A 7 -39.97 15.86 -0.57
N ALA A 8 -40.18 14.61 -0.12
CA ALA A 8 -39.13 13.75 0.41
C ALA A 8 -38.01 13.47 -0.61
N TYR A 9 -38.39 13.25 -1.86
CA TYR A 9 -37.40 12.99 -2.92
C TYR A 9 -36.55 14.23 -3.24
N ARG A 10 -37.15 15.43 -3.25
CA ARG A 10 -36.39 16.69 -3.39
C ARG A 10 -35.45 16.93 -2.23
N GLU A 11 -35.89 16.67 -0.98
CA GLU A 11 -35.04 16.74 0.21
C GLU A 11 -33.86 15.75 0.12
N PHE A 12 -34.12 14.49 -0.27
CA PHE A 12 -33.07 13.48 -0.47
C PHE A 12 -32.03 13.94 -1.49
N LYS A 13 -32.44 14.45 -2.65
CA LYS A 13 -31.53 14.94 -3.69
C LYS A 13 -30.67 16.11 -3.20
N ALA A 14 -31.27 17.09 -2.52
CA ALA A 14 -30.55 18.24 -1.96
C ALA A 14 -29.50 17.80 -0.90
N LEU A 15 -29.86 16.86 -0.03
CA LEU A 15 -28.92 16.29 0.94
C LEU A 15 -27.83 15.48 0.27
N ALA A 16 -28.12 14.71 -0.78
CA ALA A 16 -27.14 13.95 -1.54
C ALA A 16 -26.12 14.89 -2.19
N GLU A 17 -26.56 15.94 -2.88
CA GLU A 17 -25.65 16.93 -3.46
C GLU A 17 -24.82 17.66 -2.39
N ALA A 18 -25.40 18.00 -1.25
CA ALA A 18 -24.66 18.61 -0.14
C ALA A 18 -23.63 17.66 0.46
N ALA A 19 -23.94 16.36 0.58
CA ALA A 19 -23.02 15.32 1.03
C ALA A 19 -21.88 15.12 0.02
N ASP A 20 -22.18 15.06 -1.29
CA ASP A 20 -21.19 14.92 -2.35
C ASP A 20 -20.19 16.09 -2.40
N ARG A 21 -20.69 17.34 -2.22
CA ARG A 21 -19.81 18.51 -2.10
C ARG A 21 -18.86 18.41 -0.90
N LYS A 22 -19.34 17.92 0.24
CA LYS A 22 -18.49 17.70 1.43
C LYS A 22 -17.52 16.55 1.24
N PHE A 23 -17.94 15.49 0.56
CA PHE A 23 -17.08 14.37 0.21
C PHE A 23 -15.94 14.81 -0.71
N ALA A 24 -16.23 15.56 -1.77
CA ALA A 24 -15.21 16.09 -2.67
C ALA A 24 -14.15 16.91 -1.90
N ARG A 25 -14.60 17.82 -1.00
CA ARG A 25 -13.68 18.59 -0.16
C ARG A 25 -12.84 17.69 0.77
N ALA A 26 -13.46 16.69 1.42
CA ALA A 26 -12.73 15.77 2.28
C ALA A 26 -11.71 14.93 1.51
N ARG A 27 -11.99 14.61 0.24
CA ARG A 27 -11.07 13.87 -0.63
C ARG A 27 -9.88 14.71 -1.10
N ASP A 28 -10.15 15.98 -1.45
CA ASP A 28 -9.17 16.83 -2.14
C ASP A 28 -8.28 17.62 -1.17
N LEU A 29 -8.62 17.67 0.13
CA LEU A 29 -7.83 18.33 1.14
C LEU A 29 -6.82 17.39 1.80
N PRO A 30 -5.62 17.88 2.12
CA PRO A 30 -4.67 17.12 2.91
C PRO A 30 -5.27 16.81 4.29
N LEU A 31 -4.88 15.68 4.88
CA LEU A 31 -5.53 15.08 6.02
C LEU A 31 -5.10 15.63 7.36
N TYR A 32 -4.01 16.34 7.38
CA TYR A 32 -3.37 16.90 8.54
C TYR A 32 -3.78 18.35 8.75
N GLY A 33 -3.76 18.82 9.99
CA GLY A 33 -4.04 20.21 10.32
C GLY A 33 -5.51 20.68 10.16
N GLY A 34 -6.47 19.77 10.27
CA GLY A 34 -7.91 20.10 10.16
C GLY A 34 -8.68 19.28 9.12
N GLY A 35 -8.00 18.40 8.38
CA GLY A 35 -8.63 17.50 7.41
C GLY A 35 -9.65 16.55 8.03
N ASP A 36 -9.45 16.15 9.30
CA ASP A 36 -10.41 15.33 10.04
C ASP A 36 -11.76 16.06 10.23
N HIS A 37 -11.75 17.38 10.36
CA HIS A 37 -12.99 18.17 10.43
C HIS A 37 -13.84 18.04 9.15
N HIS A 38 -13.23 18.09 7.98
CA HIS A 38 -13.93 17.92 6.70
C HIS A 38 -14.44 16.49 6.53
N SER A 39 -13.66 15.50 6.93
CA SER A 39 -14.04 14.09 6.95
C SER A 39 -15.24 13.88 7.88
N ARG A 40 -15.19 14.38 9.12
CA ARG A 40 -16.31 14.32 10.09
C ARG A 40 -17.57 15.01 9.54
N LYS A 41 -17.44 16.17 8.87
CA LYS A 41 -18.58 16.85 8.22
C LYS A 41 -19.17 16.02 7.07
N ALA A 42 -18.35 15.35 6.29
CA ALA A 42 -18.80 14.44 5.24
C ALA A 42 -19.54 13.23 5.84
N PHE A 43 -18.96 12.56 6.84
CA PHE A 43 -19.62 11.47 7.57
C PHE A 43 -20.98 11.90 8.12
N LYS A 44 -21.05 13.01 8.84
CA LYS A 44 -22.31 13.53 9.39
C LYS A 44 -23.37 13.77 8.31
N ALA A 45 -22.94 14.28 7.14
CA ALA A 45 -23.87 14.53 6.03
C ALA A 45 -24.40 13.22 5.42
N TYR A 46 -23.53 12.23 5.19
CA TYR A 46 -23.95 10.93 4.66
C TYR A 46 -24.75 10.10 5.67
N THR A 47 -24.45 10.18 6.96
CA THR A 47 -25.24 9.56 8.02
C THR A 47 -26.67 10.14 8.05
N ARG A 48 -26.81 11.48 7.94
CA ARG A 48 -28.13 12.11 7.85
C ARG A 48 -28.90 11.67 6.59
N LEU A 49 -28.21 11.64 5.45
CA LEU A 49 -28.80 11.19 4.18
C LEU A 49 -29.23 9.72 4.26
N TRP A 50 -28.39 8.87 4.87
CA TRP A 50 -28.66 7.46 5.05
C TRP A 50 -29.87 7.23 5.95
N ARG A 51 -29.96 7.93 7.09
CA ARG A 51 -31.13 7.88 8.00
C ARG A 51 -32.40 8.30 7.29
N LEU A 52 -32.41 9.44 6.60
CA LEU A 52 -33.58 9.90 5.82
C LEU A 52 -34.03 8.83 4.81
N GLN A 53 -33.07 8.21 4.10
CA GLN A 53 -33.36 7.16 3.13
C GLN A 53 -33.98 5.91 3.80
N GLN A 54 -33.55 5.58 5.01
CA GLN A 54 -34.11 4.43 5.74
C GLN A 54 -35.50 4.72 6.31
N GLU A 55 -35.68 5.88 6.96
CA GLU A 55 -36.94 6.29 7.60
C GLU A 55 -38.07 6.47 6.57
N ARG A 56 -37.76 7.09 5.45
CA ARG A 56 -38.74 7.42 4.42
C ARG A 56 -38.61 6.57 3.14
N ARG A 57 -38.06 5.37 3.25
CA ARG A 57 -37.75 4.54 2.10
C ARG A 57 -38.94 4.27 1.17
N ARG A 58 -40.10 3.93 1.74
CA ARG A 58 -41.30 3.62 0.95
C ARG A 58 -41.75 4.84 0.13
N GLU A 59 -41.75 6.04 0.71
CA GLU A 59 -42.10 7.28 0.05
C GLU A 59 -41.10 7.64 -1.06
N LEU A 60 -39.79 7.50 -0.77
CA LEU A 60 -38.71 7.80 -1.71
C LEU A 60 -38.72 6.84 -2.91
N VAL A 61 -38.95 5.55 -2.69
CA VAL A 61 -39.08 4.56 -3.78
C VAL A 61 -40.31 4.81 -4.61
N ALA A 62 -41.44 5.12 -3.99
CA ALA A 62 -42.68 5.50 -4.71
C ALA A 62 -42.49 6.80 -5.52
N ALA A 63 -41.64 7.72 -5.06
CA ALA A 63 -41.29 8.95 -5.76
C ALA A 63 -40.17 8.79 -6.81
N GLY A 64 -39.67 7.54 -7.04
CA GLY A 64 -38.74 7.21 -8.11
C GLY A 64 -37.29 7.01 -7.70
N LEU A 65 -36.97 6.93 -6.38
CA LEU A 65 -35.63 6.60 -5.92
C LEU A 65 -35.25 5.16 -6.36
N ARG A 66 -34.16 5.03 -7.11
CA ARG A 66 -33.71 3.75 -7.68
C ARG A 66 -32.74 3.03 -6.74
N ARG A 67 -32.70 1.70 -6.80
CA ARG A 67 -31.82 0.87 -5.96
C ARG A 67 -30.35 1.25 -6.06
N TRP A 68 -29.84 1.53 -7.27
CA TRP A 68 -28.45 1.90 -7.47
C TRP A 68 -28.07 3.24 -6.81
N GLU A 69 -29.02 4.19 -6.66
CA GLU A 69 -28.77 5.46 -5.95
C GLU A 69 -28.57 5.21 -4.45
N ILE A 70 -29.30 4.27 -3.88
CA ILE A 70 -29.09 3.82 -2.50
C ILE A 70 -27.72 3.14 -2.35
N GLY A 71 -27.38 2.26 -3.30
CA GLY A 71 -26.07 1.62 -3.36
C GLY A 71 -24.93 2.62 -3.49
N GLU A 72 -25.11 3.72 -4.23
CA GLU A 72 -24.12 4.77 -4.34
C GLU A 72 -23.87 5.50 -3.01
N VAL A 73 -24.95 5.85 -2.29
CA VAL A 73 -24.83 6.47 -0.95
C VAL A 73 -24.06 5.53 0.00
N ALA A 74 -24.44 4.26 0.05
CA ALA A 74 -23.75 3.26 0.88
C ALA A 74 -22.28 3.09 0.46
N SER A 75 -21.99 3.07 -0.85
CA SER A 75 -20.63 3.00 -1.38
C SER A 75 -19.78 4.22 -0.99
N ARG A 76 -20.36 5.40 -0.95
CA ARG A 76 -19.67 6.61 -0.48
C ARG A 76 -19.36 6.55 1.01
N ILE A 77 -20.26 6.00 1.83
CA ILE A 77 -20.00 5.78 3.26
C ILE A 77 -18.85 4.77 3.44
N GLY A 78 -18.91 3.64 2.75
CA GLY A 78 -17.82 2.65 2.75
C GLY A 78 -16.48 3.26 2.32
N GLN A 79 -16.48 4.13 1.30
CA GLN A 79 -15.28 4.84 0.85
C GLN A 79 -14.75 5.83 1.89
N LEU A 80 -15.61 6.51 2.65
CA LEU A 80 -15.17 7.38 3.76
C LEU A 80 -14.51 6.57 4.87
N TYR A 81 -15.06 5.40 5.24
CA TYR A 81 -14.44 4.50 6.20
C TYR A 81 -13.09 3.97 5.70
N TYR A 82 -13.02 3.55 4.44
CA TYR A 82 -11.76 3.09 3.84
C TYR A 82 -10.70 4.20 3.81
N ALA A 83 -11.07 5.40 3.38
CA ALA A 83 -10.18 6.55 3.40
C ALA A 83 -9.69 6.87 4.82
N ARG A 84 -10.54 6.76 5.84
CA ARG A 84 -10.14 6.94 7.23
C ARG A 84 -9.16 5.86 7.71
N TYR A 85 -9.39 4.60 7.31
CA TYR A 85 -8.42 3.53 7.59
C TYR A 85 -7.04 3.81 6.99
N LEU A 86 -6.97 4.22 5.72
CA LEU A 86 -5.71 4.56 5.07
C LEU A 86 -4.95 5.72 5.75
N ARG A 87 -5.62 6.46 6.62
CA ARG A 87 -5.09 7.67 7.28
C ARG A 87 -4.71 7.45 8.73
N ALA A 88 -5.52 6.71 9.44
CA ALA A 88 -5.37 6.54 10.89
C ALA A 88 -5.05 5.09 11.28
N ALA A 89 -5.03 4.16 10.32
CA ALA A 89 -4.90 2.72 10.54
C ALA A 89 -5.85 2.17 11.61
N GLU A 90 -7.01 2.82 11.77
CA GLU A 90 -8.04 2.36 12.70
C GLU A 90 -8.74 1.10 12.17
N PRO A 91 -8.59 -0.06 12.82
CA PRO A 91 -9.23 -1.31 12.39
C PRO A 91 -10.75 -1.20 12.22
N ARG A 92 -11.40 -0.45 13.12
CA ARG A 92 -12.85 -0.19 13.04
C ARG A 92 -13.27 0.44 11.72
N SER A 93 -12.45 1.32 11.18
CA SER A 93 -12.74 1.98 9.91
C SER A 93 -12.66 1.00 8.74
N LEU A 94 -11.73 0.03 8.78
CA LEU A 94 -11.65 -1.02 7.78
C LEU A 94 -12.87 -1.96 7.84
N VAL A 95 -13.27 -2.37 9.06
CA VAL A 95 -14.48 -3.17 9.28
C VAL A 95 -15.73 -2.42 8.81
N GLY A 96 -15.84 -1.12 9.12
CA GLY A 96 -16.95 -0.30 8.64
C GLY A 96 -17.04 -0.24 7.12
N ALA A 97 -15.91 -0.10 6.44
CA ALA A 97 -15.86 -0.16 4.98
C ALA A 97 -16.34 -1.52 4.45
N TYR A 98 -15.85 -2.61 5.06
CA TYR A 98 -16.23 -3.97 4.69
C TYR A 98 -17.73 -4.21 4.83
N VAL A 99 -18.33 -3.89 5.99
CA VAL A 99 -19.76 -4.08 6.26
C VAL A 99 -20.64 -3.35 5.24
N PHE A 100 -20.30 -2.09 4.92
CA PHE A 100 -21.05 -1.36 3.90
C PHE A 100 -20.90 -1.98 2.51
N TYR A 101 -19.71 -2.40 2.13
CA TYR A 101 -19.48 -3.01 0.83
C TYR A 101 -20.13 -4.39 0.70
N GLU A 102 -20.05 -5.21 1.74
CA GLU A 102 -20.72 -6.51 1.79
C GLU A 102 -22.26 -6.36 1.68
N ALA A 103 -22.85 -5.40 2.39
CA ALA A 103 -24.27 -5.13 2.29
C ALA A 103 -24.70 -4.64 0.89
N ILE A 104 -23.88 -3.85 0.20
CA ILE A 104 -24.14 -3.45 -1.18
C ILE A 104 -24.12 -4.67 -2.09
N TYR A 105 -23.12 -5.52 -1.92
CA TYR A 105 -22.89 -6.71 -2.73
C TYR A 105 -24.01 -7.74 -2.52
N SER A 106 -24.27 -8.15 -1.30
CA SER A 106 -25.28 -9.15 -0.93
C SER A 106 -26.70 -8.74 -1.33
N ARG A 107 -27.01 -7.44 -1.25
CA ARG A 107 -28.31 -6.89 -1.65
C ARG A 107 -28.43 -6.58 -3.14
N GLY A 108 -27.37 -6.71 -3.92
CA GLY A 108 -27.38 -6.51 -5.38
C GLY A 108 -27.85 -5.11 -5.80
N TYR A 109 -27.44 -4.05 -5.11
CA TYR A 109 -27.92 -2.69 -5.39
C TYR A 109 -27.64 -2.21 -6.81
N PHE A 110 -26.56 -2.66 -7.46
CA PHE A 110 -26.18 -2.29 -8.82
C PHE A 110 -26.68 -3.26 -9.90
N GLY A 111 -26.93 -4.53 -9.55
CA GLY A 111 -27.22 -5.59 -10.52
C GLY A 111 -28.53 -5.39 -11.31
N ALA A 112 -29.59 -4.89 -10.67
CA ALA A 112 -30.89 -4.72 -11.31
C ALA A 112 -30.94 -3.59 -12.37
N ALA A 113 -30.06 -2.60 -12.26
CA ALA A 113 -30.02 -1.49 -13.21
C ALA A 113 -29.37 -1.85 -14.56
N ALA A 114 -28.57 -2.90 -14.57
CA ALA A 114 -27.88 -3.39 -15.76
C ALA A 114 -28.75 -4.30 -16.64
N ALA A 115 -29.71 -5.00 -16.05
CA ALA A 115 -30.67 -5.85 -16.76
C ALA A 115 -31.77 -5.04 -17.47
N ALA A 116 -31.98 -3.76 -17.11
CA ALA A 116 -33.03 -2.90 -17.64
C ALA A 116 -32.72 -2.30 -19.03
N VAL A 117 -31.65 -2.68 -19.68
CA VAL A 117 -31.27 -2.26 -21.05
C VAL A 117 -31.93 -3.19 -22.09
N GLY A 118 -33.22 -3.31 -22.08
CA GLY A 118 -33.82 -4.31 -22.99
C GLY A 118 -35.22 -4.06 -23.48
N THR A 119 -35.90 -2.99 -23.11
CA THR A 119 -37.23 -2.71 -23.64
C THR A 119 -37.38 -1.25 -24.07
N ASP A 120 -37.15 -0.99 -25.34
CA ASP A 120 -37.71 0.15 -26.05
C ASP A 120 -39.24 0.00 -26.05
N GLY A 121 -39.91 0.76 -25.20
CA GLY A 121 -41.38 0.78 -25.23
C GLY A 121 -42.04 0.98 -23.86
N GLY A 122 -41.96 2.18 -23.30
CA GLY A 122 -42.79 2.53 -22.14
C GLY A 122 -42.03 3.28 -21.04
N GLY A 123 -42.33 4.53 -20.91
CA GLY A 123 -41.95 5.54 -19.92
C GLY A 123 -41.21 5.10 -18.65
N GLY A 124 -39.91 5.17 -18.65
CA GLY A 124 -39.11 5.00 -17.44
C GLY A 124 -37.80 4.27 -17.58
N GLY A 125 -37.39 3.86 -18.79
CA GLY A 125 -36.15 3.16 -19.07
C GLY A 125 -34.90 3.99 -18.82
N VAL A 126 -33.87 3.36 -18.24
CA VAL A 126 -32.51 3.94 -18.07
C VAL A 126 -31.87 4.07 -19.46
N SER A 127 -31.41 5.25 -19.85
CA SER A 127 -30.72 5.43 -21.11
C SER A 127 -29.46 4.54 -21.16
N ARG A 128 -29.07 4.09 -22.38
CA ARG A 128 -27.86 3.26 -22.57
C ARG A 128 -26.60 3.91 -21.98
N HIS A 129 -26.49 5.23 -22.07
CA HIS A 129 -25.40 5.98 -21.47
C HIS A 129 -25.45 5.94 -19.93
N GLN A 130 -26.62 6.12 -19.34
CA GLN A 130 -26.79 6.05 -17.88
C GLN A 130 -26.53 4.63 -17.37
N ALA A 131 -26.94 3.59 -18.08
CA ALA A 131 -26.65 2.20 -17.75
C ALA A 131 -25.13 1.93 -17.74
N LEU A 132 -24.39 2.47 -18.71
CA LEU A 132 -22.92 2.37 -18.74
C LEU A 132 -22.28 3.08 -17.54
N LEU A 133 -22.74 4.27 -17.17
CA LEU A 133 -22.26 4.98 -15.99
C LEU A 133 -22.48 4.17 -14.69
N ILE A 134 -23.63 3.51 -14.56
CA ILE A 134 -23.93 2.64 -13.43
C ILE A 134 -22.97 1.42 -13.41
N ARG A 135 -22.70 0.83 -14.58
CA ARG A 135 -21.70 -0.26 -14.68
C ARG A 135 -20.30 0.17 -14.25
N TYR A 136 -19.86 1.37 -14.60
CA TYR A 136 -18.59 1.90 -14.10
C TYR A 136 -18.59 2.13 -12.59
N LYS A 137 -19.73 2.52 -12.00
CA LYS A 137 -19.85 2.64 -10.54
C LYS A 137 -19.75 1.25 -9.88
N GLU A 138 -20.41 0.24 -10.44
CA GLU A 138 -20.36 -1.14 -9.98
C GLU A 138 -18.94 -1.71 -10.06
N LEU A 139 -18.26 -1.55 -11.19
CA LEU A 139 -16.87 -1.97 -11.37
C LEU A 139 -15.93 -1.36 -10.32
N ARG A 140 -16.02 -0.03 -10.11
CA ARG A 140 -15.21 0.67 -9.11
C ARG A 140 -15.52 0.22 -7.69
N PHE A 141 -16.78 -0.05 -7.39
CA PHE A 141 -17.21 -0.56 -6.12
C PHE A 141 -16.61 -1.95 -5.84
N ILE A 142 -16.77 -2.92 -6.76
CA ILE A 142 -16.26 -4.28 -6.58
C ILE A 142 -14.74 -4.30 -6.43
N ALA A 143 -14.02 -3.50 -7.21
CA ALA A 143 -12.57 -3.46 -7.09
C ALA A 143 -12.09 -2.88 -5.76
N ARG A 144 -12.75 -1.84 -5.20
CA ARG A 144 -12.44 -1.36 -3.84
C ARG A 144 -12.82 -2.39 -2.79
N PHE A 145 -13.96 -3.04 -2.95
CA PHE A 145 -14.38 -4.10 -2.02
C PHE A 145 -13.38 -5.25 -2.01
N LEU A 146 -12.85 -5.65 -3.17
CA LEU A 146 -11.81 -6.66 -3.27
C LEU A 146 -10.56 -6.29 -2.46
N VAL A 147 -10.08 -5.04 -2.56
CA VAL A 147 -8.93 -4.58 -1.78
C VAL A 147 -9.23 -4.55 -0.28
N VAL A 148 -10.41 -4.09 0.12
CA VAL A 148 -10.84 -4.11 1.52
C VAL A 148 -10.92 -5.55 2.04
N ALA A 149 -11.43 -6.50 1.23
CA ALA A 149 -11.49 -7.92 1.58
C ALA A 149 -10.08 -8.53 1.74
N MET A 150 -9.13 -8.17 0.88
CA MET A 150 -7.71 -8.56 1.02
C MET A 150 -7.11 -8.02 2.32
N LEU A 151 -7.30 -6.74 2.62
CA LEU A 151 -6.83 -6.12 3.86
C LEU A 151 -7.45 -6.75 5.11
N MET A 152 -8.69 -7.24 5.00
CA MET A 152 -9.39 -7.99 6.06
C MET A 152 -9.06 -9.48 6.07
N ARG A 153 -8.25 -9.99 5.13
CA ARG A 153 -7.90 -11.41 4.94
C ARG A 153 -9.13 -12.33 4.85
N ARG A 154 -10.14 -11.88 4.09
CA ARG A 154 -11.36 -12.66 3.82
C ARG A 154 -11.18 -13.47 2.54
N ALA A 155 -10.43 -14.58 2.60
CA ALA A 155 -10.03 -15.37 1.44
C ALA A 155 -11.20 -15.78 0.53
N GLU A 156 -12.29 -16.33 1.09
CA GLU A 156 -13.47 -16.70 0.32
C GLU A 156 -14.12 -15.50 -0.41
N ALA A 157 -14.23 -14.35 0.29
CA ALA A 157 -14.75 -13.14 -0.32
C ALA A 157 -13.82 -12.61 -1.41
N VAL A 158 -12.51 -12.70 -1.21
CA VAL A 158 -11.48 -12.28 -2.20
C VAL A 158 -11.62 -13.09 -3.48
N ASP A 159 -11.67 -14.42 -3.40
CA ASP A 159 -11.81 -15.30 -4.57
C ASP A 159 -13.10 -15.02 -5.33
N HIS A 160 -14.21 -14.90 -4.59
CA HIS A 160 -15.52 -14.63 -5.17
C HIS A 160 -15.59 -13.25 -5.86
N LEU A 161 -15.07 -12.20 -5.20
CA LEU A 161 -15.04 -10.85 -5.75
C LEU A 161 -14.09 -10.73 -6.95
N ALA A 162 -12.95 -11.42 -6.93
CA ALA A 162 -12.02 -11.45 -8.04
C ALA A 162 -12.64 -12.11 -9.30
N ALA A 163 -13.32 -13.24 -9.11
CA ALA A 163 -14.04 -13.90 -10.19
C ALA A 163 -15.19 -13.01 -10.72
N ARG A 164 -15.97 -12.41 -9.84
CA ARG A 164 -17.07 -11.50 -10.22
C ARG A 164 -16.57 -10.27 -10.97
N LEU A 165 -15.47 -9.67 -10.55
CA LEU A 165 -14.90 -8.50 -11.22
C LEU A 165 -14.47 -8.83 -12.66
N ARG A 166 -13.80 -9.98 -12.86
CA ARG A 166 -13.41 -10.44 -14.20
C ARG A 166 -14.65 -10.64 -15.09
N ALA A 167 -15.65 -11.36 -14.59
CA ALA A 167 -16.89 -11.58 -15.31
C ALA A 167 -17.58 -10.26 -15.66
N LEU A 168 -17.68 -9.32 -14.71
CA LEU A 168 -18.33 -8.03 -14.93
C LEU A 168 -17.63 -7.16 -15.98
N VAL A 169 -16.29 -7.19 -16.03
CA VAL A 169 -15.51 -6.50 -17.07
C VAL A 169 -15.83 -7.07 -18.44
N GLU A 170 -15.84 -8.39 -18.61
CA GLU A 170 -16.17 -9.03 -19.90
C GLU A 170 -17.63 -8.83 -20.28
N GLU A 171 -18.59 -8.95 -19.36
CA GLU A 171 -20.02 -8.64 -19.59
C GLU A 171 -20.18 -7.20 -20.09
N THR A 172 -19.50 -6.25 -19.43
CA THR A 172 -19.62 -4.82 -19.80
C THR A 172 -18.98 -4.55 -21.14
N LYS A 173 -17.86 -5.17 -21.46
CA LYS A 173 -17.19 -5.05 -22.76
C LYS A 173 -18.05 -5.63 -23.89
N ALA A 174 -18.69 -6.77 -23.67
CA ALA A 174 -19.62 -7.38 -24.63
C ALA A 174 -20.85 -6.48 -24.87
N ALA A 175 -21.42 -5.90 -23.83
CA ALA A 175 -22.58 -4.99 -23.92
C ALA A 175 -22.27 -3.63 -24.58
N TYR A 176 -21.02 -3.16 -24.45
CA TYR A 176 -20.56 -1.85 -24.93
C TYR A 176 -19.27 -1.93 -25.76
N PRO A 177 -19.25 -2.62 -26.92
CA PRO A 177 -18.03 -2.92 -27.67
C PRO A 177 -17.29 -1.69 -28.22
N LYS A 178 -18.01 -0.55 -28.38
CA LYS A 178 -17.41 0.73 -28.83
C LYS A 178 -16.66 1.49 -27.73
N THR A 179 -16.73 1.03 -26.49
CA THR A 179 -16.10 1.69 -25.36
C THR A 179 -14.68 1.17 -25.15
N ASN A 180 -13.75 2.06 -24.83
CA ASN A 180 -12.37 1.66 -24.54
C ASN A 180 -12.28 1.06 -23.12
N PHE A 181 -12.02 -0.24 -23.03
CA PHE A 181 -11.81 -0.97 -21.77
C PHE A 181 -10.35 -1.23 -21.43
N LYS A 182 -9.40 -0.53 -22.07
CA LYS A 182 -7.97 -0.71 -21.84
C LYS A 182 -7.60 -0.47 -20.35
N GLU A 183 -8.18 0.57 -19.75
CA GLU A 183 -7.99 0.89 -18.32
C GLU A 183 -8.44 -0.26 -17.42
N TRP A 184 -9.60 -0.86 -17.67
CA TRP A 184 -10.11 -1.97 -16.86
C TRP A 184 -9.31 -3.25 -17.01
N LYS A 185 -8.76 -3.50 -18.19
CA LYS A 185 -7.81 -4.60 -18.39
C LYS A 185 -6.53 -4.40 -17.54
N GLN A 186 -6.04 -3.19 -17.49
CA GLN A 186 -4.90 -2.83 -16.63
C GLN A 186 -5.25 -2.96 -15.14
N VAL A 187 -6.45 -2.51 -14.71
CA VAL A 187 -6.94 -2.69 -13.34
C VAL A 187 -6.98 -4.17 -12.95
N LEU A 188 -7.48 -5.06 -13.82
CA LEU A 188 -7.47 -6.50 -13.56
C LEU A 188 -6.05 -7.06 -13.43
N GLN A 189 -5.11 -6.60 -14.24
CA GLN A 189 -3.71 -7.02 -14.15
C GLN A 189 -3.09 -6.57 -12.83
N GLU A 190 -3.33 -5.32 -12.39
CA GLU A 190 -2.83 -4.77 -11.14
C GLU A 190 -3.42 -5.51 -9.93
N LEU A 191 -4.74 -5.70 -9.89
CA LEU A 191 -5.38 -6.49 -8.83
C LEU A 191 -4.90 -7.94 -8.81
N GLY A 192 -4.59 -8.52 -9.96
CA GLY A 192 -3.95 -9.82 -10.05
C GLY A 192 -2.58 -9.88 -9.37
N ARG A 193 -1.82 -8.78 -9.38
CA ARG A 193 -0.55 -8.65 -8.65
C ARG A 193 -0.76 -8.62 -7.13
N PHE A 194 -1.79 -7.88 -6.67
CA PHE A 194 -2.17 -7.87 -5.25
C PHE A 194 -2.59 -9.27 -4.76
N LEU A 195 -3.40 -9.98 -5.53
CA LEU A 195 -3.82 -11.35 -5.22
C LEU A 195 -2.63 -12.31 -5.12
N LYS A 196 -1.68 -12.19 -6.03
CA LYS A 196 -0.43 -12.99 -5.97
C LYS A 196 0.43 -12.63 -4.76
N ALA A 197 0.48 -11.34 -4.38
CA ALA A 197 1.24 -10.91 -3.23
C ALA A 197 0.65 -11.40 -1.91
N ASP A 198 -0.68 -11.48 -1.82
CA ASP A 198 -1.41 -11.95 -0.63
C ASP A 198 -1.39 -13.49 -0.49
N GLY A 199 -1.37 -14.22 -1.61
CA GLY A 199 -1.48 -15.68 -1.65
C GLY A 199 -0.42 -16.38 -2.51
N ALA A 200 0.82 -15.89 -2.53
CA ALA A 200 1.86 -16.35 -3.46
C ALA A 200 2.19 -17.84 -3.36
N TYR A 201 2.13 -18.42 -2.15
CA TYR A 201 2.41 -19.83 -1.91
C TYR A 201 1.45 -20.40 -0.87
N LYS A 202 1.02 -21.67 -1.02
CA LYS A 202 0.22 -22.37 -0.02
C LYS A 202 1.02 -22.48 1.28
N GLY A 203 0.46 -22.00 2.39
CA GLY A 203 1.12 -21.99 3.69
C GLY A 203 2.06 -20.81 3.92
N SER A 204 2.18 -19.86 2.98
CA SER A 204 2.99 -18.66 3.22
C SER A 204 2.43 -17.83 4.38
N ARG A 205 3.35 -17.23 5.13
CA ARG A 205 3.03 -16.38 6.28
C ARG A 205 2.40 -15.07 5.84
N SER A 206 1.62 -14.50 6.74
CA SER A 206 1.10 -13.14 6.60
C SER A 206 2.22 -12.12 6.43
N LEU A 207 1.94 -11.06 5.67
CA LEU A 207 2.80 -9.88 5.62
C LEU A 207 2.83 -9.15 6.97
N ARG A 208 1.79 -9.28 7.78
CA ARG A 208 1.66 -8.61 9.08
C ARG A 208 2.63 -9.17 10.10
N TYR A 209 2.90 -8.37 11.13
CA TYR A 209 3.73 -8.81 12.26
C TYR A 209 2.97 -9.85 13.08
N ASP A 210 3.62 -10.97 13.32
CA ASP A 210 3.11 -12.07 14.14
C ASP A 210 4.09 -12.38 15.27
N ASN A 211 3.63 -12.37 16.52
CA ASN A 211 4.46 -12.63 17.69
C ASN A 211 5.11 -14.02 17.67
N LEU A 212 4.48 -15.02 17.05
CA LEU A 212 5.03 -16.37 16.99
C LEU A 212 6.23 -16.47 16.03
N PHE A 213 6.27 -15.59 15.01
CA PHE A 213 7.23 -15.68 13.92
C PHE A 213 8.19 -14.50 13.79
N ASP A 214 7.85 -13.37 14.36
CA ASP A 214 8.66 -12.15 14.26
C ASP A 214 9.19 -11.68 15.63
N SER A 215 8.92 -12.43 16.70
CA SER A 215 9.47 -12.21 18.03
C SER A 215 10.43 -13.34 18.39
N TYR A 216 11.56 -13.00 18.95
CA TYR A 216 12.60 -13.94 19.34
C TYR A 216 12.84 -13.84 20.86
N PRO A 217 12.07 -14.59 21.68
CA PRO A 217 12.14 -14.50 23.14
C PRO A 217 13.54 -14.73 23.72
N SER A 218 14.36 -15.52 23.05
CA SER A 218 15.76 -15.77 23.41
C SER A 218 16.61 -14.48 23.48
N ASN A 219 16.28 -13.50 22.66
CA ASN A 219 17.01 -12.24 22.54
C ASN A 219 16.47 -11.10 23.41
N LEU A 220 15.35 -11.29 24.15
CA LEU A 220 14.73 -10.24 24.95
C LEU A 220 15.69 -9.62 25.99
N VAL A 221 16.55 -10.42 26.61
CA VAL A 221 17.54 -9.93 27.58
C VAL A 221 18.57 -9.02 26.89
N SER A 222 19.01 -9.40 25.68
CA SER A 222 19.96 -8.60 24.90
C SER A 222 19.35 -7.29 24.42
N ILE A 223 18.07 -7.28 24.07
CA ILE A 223 17.30 -6.09 23.71
C ILE A 223 17.09 -5.19 24.93
N ALA A 224 16.79 -5.77 26.11
CA ALA A 224 16.53 -5.03 27.33
C ALA A 224 17.68 -4.09 27.74
N ARG A 225 18.93 -4.39 27.36
CA ARG A 225 20.08 -3.50 27.61
C ARG A 225 19.91 -2.09 27.00
N PHE A 226 19.16 -2.01 25.88
CA PHE A 226 18.90 -0.72 25.22
C PHE A 226 17.88 0.14 25.97
N HIS A 227 17.04 -0.47 26.83
CA HIS A 227 16.05 0.24 27.63
C HIS A 227 16.66 1.16 28.70
N SER A 228 17.96 1.00 29.00
CA SER A 228 18.68 1.96 29.88
C SER A 228 18.99 3.30 29.19
N LYS A 229 18.82 3.37 27.87
CA LYS A 229 18.98 4.57 27.05
C LYS A 229 17.62 5.06 26.56
N ARG A 230 17.61 6.17 25.84
CA ARG A 230 16.41 6.62 25.12
C ARG A 230 15.96 5.56 24.12
N VAL A 231 14.69 5.15 24.21
CA VAL A 231 14.05 4.20 23.30
C VAL A 231 13.06 4.96 22.45
N LEU A 232 13.17 4.78 21.14
CA LEU A 232 12.26 5.38 20.16
C LEU A 232 11.23 4.33 19.71
N LYS A 233 9.95 4.69 19.79
CA LYS A 233 8.83 3.83 19.36
C LYS A 233 8.23 4.36 18.08
N LEU A 234 7.95 3.47 17.16
CA LEU A 234 7.23 3.80 15.93
C LEU A 234 5.78 4.19 16.26
N LYS A 235 5.47 5.47 16.14
CA LYS A 235 4.12 6.00 16.37
C LYS A 235 3.44 6.41 15.09
N GLU A 236 4.20 6.99 14.18
CA GLU A 236 3.71 7.56 12.94
C GLU A 236 4.49 7.02 11.74
N ALA A 237 3.79 6.75 10.65
CA ALA A 237 4.40 6.38 9.38
C ALA A 237 3.75 7.14 8.22
N VAL A 238 4.55 7.64 7.29
CA VAL A 238 4.10 8.20 6.02
C VAL A 238 4.52 7.26 4.92
N LEU A 239 3.54 6.73 4.18
CA LEU A 239 3.78 5.79 3.10
C LEU A 239 3.35 6.43 1.79
N THR A 240 4.28 6.56 0.84
CA THR A 240 3.97 7.05 -0.49
C THR A 240 4.72 6.25 -1.55
N SER A 241 4.07 6.09 -2.68
CA SER A 241 4.67 5.44 -3.83
C SER A 241 4.16 6.07 -5.11
N TYR A 242 5.05 6.20 -6.07
CA TYR A 242 4.73 6.54 -7.44
C TYR A 242 5.66 5.78 -8.39
N ARG A 243 5.07 4.85 -9.13
CA ARG A 243 5.76 4.21 -10.25
C ARG A 243 5.01 4.51 -11.54
N ARG A 244 5.75 4.61 -12.63
CA ARG A 244 5.14 4.81 -13.95
C ARG A 244 4.24 3.62 -14.28
N ASN A 245 3.13 3.88 -14.94
CA ASN A 245 2.11 2.89 -15.32
C ASN A 245 1.26 2.35 -14.17
N GLU A 246 1.37 2.88 -12.96
CA GLU A 246 0.42 2.60 -11.90
C GLU A 246 -0.96 3.18 -12.22
N ILE A 247 -2.00 2.43 -11.90
CA ILE A 247 -3.37 2.83 -12.17
C ILE A 247 -4.01 3.33 -10.89
N LYS A 248 -4.50 4.56 -10.94
CA LYS A 248 -5.23 5.17 -9.84
C LYS A 248 -6.60 4.53 -9.64
N PHE A 249 -6.65 3.42 -8.91
CA PHE A 249 -7.93 2.78 -8.69
C PHE A 249 -8.26 2.53 -7.22
N THR A 250 -7.33 1.92 -6.48
CA THR A 250 -7.54 1.46 -5.11
C THR A 250 -6.96 2.42 -4.07
N GLU A 251 -6.36 3.51 -4.51
CA GLU A 251 -5.63 4.47 -3.66
C GLU A 251 -4.42 3.83 -2.94
N LEU A 252 -3.99 2.66 -3.38
CA LEU A 252 -2.83 1.90 -2.96
C LEU A 252 -2.04 1.44 -4.17
N THR A 253 -0.71 1.41 -4.05
CA THR A 253 0.17 0.68 -4.93
C THR A 253 0.49 -0.68 -4.31
N LEU A 254 1.04 -1.62 -5.08
CA LEU A 254 1.46 -2.91 -4.54
C LEU A 254 2.49 -2.75 -3.41
N ASP A 255 3.45 -1.86 -3.59
CA ASP A 255 4.50 -1.61 -2.61
C ASP A 255 3.95 -0.96 -1.33
N THR A 256 3.05 0.03 -1.44
CA THR A 256 2.38 0.60 -0.26
C THR A 256 1.44 -0.39 0.41
N PHE A 257 0.77 -1.26 -0.34
CA PHE A 257 -0.05 -2.34 0.23
C PHE A 257 0.79 -3.30 1.09
N ARG A 258 1.94 -3.74 0.58
CA ARG A 258 2.87 -4.59 1.33
C ARG A 258 3.42 -3.89 2.57
N MET A 259 3.90 -2.65 2.42
CA MET A 259 4.47 -1.89 3.54
C MET A 259 3.41 -1.57 4.59
N LEU A 260 2.18 -1.22 4.19
CA LEU A 260 1.05 -1.01 5.11
C LEU A 260 0.82 -2.23 5.99
N GLN A 261 0.71 -3.41 5.38
CA GLN A 261 0.51 -4.65 6.14
C GLN A 261 1.73 -5.00 7.00
N CYS A 262 2.94 -4.80 6.48
CA CYS A 262 4.19 -5.06 7.22
C CYS A 262 4.28 -4.26 8.54
N LEU A 263 3.63 -3.11 8.62
CA LEU A 263 3.57 -2.24 9.80
C LEU A 263 2.30 -2.43 10.63
N GLU A 264 1.64 -3.55 10.52
CA GLU A 264 0.48 -3.91 11.33
C GLU A 264 0.69 -5.27 12.01
N TRP A 265 0.13 -5.41 13.22
CA TRP A 265 0.03 -6.69 13.89
C TRP A 265 -0.95 -7.61 13.17
N GLU A 266 -0.63 -8.89 13.11
CA GLU A 266 -1.62 -9.89 12.73
C GLU A 266 -2.69 -9.94 13.82
N PRO A 267 -3.97 -9.73 13.49
CA PRO A 267 -5.02 -9.76 14.48
C PRO A 267 -5.21 -11.20 14.96
N THR A 268 -4.91 -11.46 16.23
CA THR A 268 -5.11 -12.75 16.91
C THR A 268 -6.60 -13.07 17.06
N GLY A 269 -7.25 -13.50 15.98
CA GLY A 269 -8.66 -13.95 16.01
C GLY A 269 -9.71 -12.84 16.21
N SER A 270 -9.37 -11.72 16.84
CA SER A 270 -10.32 -10.64 17.16
C SER A 270 -10.96 -9.97 15.93
N TYR A 271 -10.25 -9.87 14.81
CA TYR A 271 -10.85 -9.45 13.54
C TYR A 271 -11.89 -10.45 13.01
N GLN A 272 -11.69 -11.75 13.25
CA GLN A 272 -12.64 -12.76 12.81
C GLN A 272 -13.87 -12.80 13.73
N ILE A 273 -13.68 -12.64 15.04
CA ILE A 273 -14.75 -12.64 16.04
C ILE A 273 -15.62 -11.38 15.89
N ALA A 274 -15.01 -10.20 15.82
CA ALA A 274 -15.78 -8.96 15.67
C ALA A 274 -16.47 -8.84 14.31
N ALA A 275 -15.90 -9.38 13.24
CA ALA A 275 -16.59 -9.43 11.95
C ALA A 275 -17.70 -10.49 11.94
N LYS A 276 -17.57 -11.56 12.71
CA LYS A 276 -18.62 -12.56 12.91
C LYS A 276 -19.74 -12.03 13.80
N GLU A 277 -19.40 -11.31 14.87
CA GLU A 277 -20.37 -10.60 15.71
C GLU A 277 -21.04 -9.42 14.98
N LEU A 278 -20.33 -8.72 14.11
CA LEU A 278 -20.92 -7.69 13.25
C LEU A 278 -21.78 -8.28 12.13
N THR A 279 -21.48 -9.49 11.64
CA THR A 279 -22.35 -10.24 10.74
C THR A 279 -23.48 -10.95 11.48
N GLU A 280 -23.29 -11.42 12.70
CA GLU A 280 -24.30 -12.06 13.53
C GLU A 280 -25.19 -11.07 14.29
N ASN A 281 -24.66 -9.91 14.75
CA ASN A 281 -25.43 -8.82 15.37
C ASN A 281 -25.88 -7.74 14.39
N GLY A 282 -25.28 -7.64 13.23
CA GLY A 282 -25.88 -7.07 12.01
C GLY A 282 -26.84 -8.06 11.39
N THR A 283 -27.36 -9.01 12.19
CA THR A 283 -28.40 -9.92 11.76
C THR A 283 -29.45 -9.07 11.08
N VAL A 284 -29.42 -9.20 9.85
CA VAL A 284 -30.62 -9.44 9.10
C VAL A 284 -31.50 -10.33 9.98
N SER A 285 -32.31 -9.71 10.87
CA SER A 285 -33.46 -10.43 11.38
C SER A 285 -34.21 -10.83 10.12
N ASP A 286 -34.33 -12.10 9.89
CA ASP A 286 -34.87 -12.75 8.69
C ASP A 286 -36.36 -12.41 8.44
N GLN A 287 -36.86 -11.38 9.12
CA GLN A 287 -38.24 -10.90 9.03
C GLN A 287 -38.44 -9.62 8.21
N SER A 288 -37.39 -8.95 7.80
CA SER A 288 -37.55 -7.82 6.87
C SER A 288 -36.80 -8.12 5.58
N GLY A 289 -37.48 -8.28 4.48
CA GLY A 289 -36.97 -8.54 3.15
C GLY A 289 -35.71 -7.71 2.79
N PRO A 290 -35.20 -7.63 1.54
CA PRO A 290 -33.86 -7.18 1.15
C PRO A 290 -33.46 -5.75 1.56
N SER A 291 -34.02 -5.24 2.66
CA SER A 291 -33.90 -3.85 3.14
C SER A 291 -33.49 -3.66 4.60
N GLY A 292 -32.91 -4.67 5.27
CA GLY A 292 -32.43 -4.52 6.64
C GLY A 292 -31.53 -3.30 6.87
N LEU A 293 -31.59 -2.74 8.08
CA LEU A 293 -30.72 -1.63 8.51
C LEU A 293 -29.26 -2.06 8.46
N ILE A 294 -28.39 -1.27 7.86
CA ILE A 294 -26.96 -1.35 8.11
C ILE A 294 -26.73 -0.55 9.37
N ASP A 295 -26.47 -1.22 10.50
CA ASP A 295 -26.21 -0.52 11.74
C ASP A 295 -24.83 0.14 11.65
N ILE A 296 -24.78 1.44 11.95
CA ILE A 296 -23.56 2.25 11.93
C ILE A 296 -22.89 2.22 13.31
N GLN A 297 -23.50 1.59 14.31
CA GLN A 297 -22.94 1.50 15.66
C GLN A 297 -21.83 0.47 15.73
N LEU A 298 -20.63 0.87 15.30
CA LEU A 298 -19.40 0.13 15.54
C LEU A 298 -18.95 0.35 16.99
N SER A 299 -19.61 -0.34 17.94
CA SER A 299 -19.44 -0.08 19.37
C SER A 299 -18.32 -0.89 20.04
N THR A 300 -17.78 -1.91 19.40
CA THR A 300 -16.76 -2.77 19.99
C THR A 300 -15.33 -2.33 19.64
N GLU A 301 -14.49 -2.23 20.64
CA GLU A 301 -13.05 -2.02 20.46
C GLU A 301 -12.41 -3.31 19.96
N ILE A 302 -12.00 -3.31 18.70
CA ILE A 302 -11.22 -4.39 18.11
C ILE A 302 -9.75 -4.08 18.42
N SER A 303 -9.37 -4.21 19.66
CA SER A 303 -7.98 -4.12 20.09
C SER A 303 -7.69 -5.27 21.03
N ASP A 304 -6.65 -6.02 20.73
CA ASP A 304 -6.07 -6.94 21.70
C ASP A 304 -5.26 -6.10 22.68
N GLY A 305 -5.72 -5.98 23.92
CA GLY A 305 -5.05 -5.19 24.96
C GLY A 305 -3.67 -5.72 25.36
N SER A 306 -3.29 -6.92 24.91
CA SER A 306 -1.96 -7.49 25.09
C SER A 306 -0.94 -7.01 24.07
N LEU A 307 -1.38 -6.48 22.93
CA LEU A 307 -0.51 -5.99 21.86
C LEU A 307 -0.37 -4.47 21.92
N PRO A 308 0.82 -3.92 21.61
CA PRO A 308 0.98 -2.49 21.43
C PRO A 308 0.08 -1.99 20.28
N SER A 309 -0.37 -0.75 20.36
CA SER A 309 -1.16 -0.15 19.28
C SER A 309 -0.35 -0.12 17.97
N ASN A 310 -1.01 -0.42 16.85
CA ASN A 310 -0.42 -0.22 15.54
C ASN A 310 0.00 1.25 15.36
N PRO A 311 1.14 1.52 14.69
CA PRO A 311 1.52 2.90 14.35
C PRO A 311 0.44 3.53 13.47
N GLN A 312 0.18 4.82 13.67
CA GLN A 312 -0.67 5.58 12.76
C GLN A 312 0.03 5.69 11.41
N LYS A 313 -0.72 5.51 10.32
CA LYS A 313 -0.16 5.52 8.96
C LYS A 313 -0.91 6.50 8.09
N ALA A 314 -0.16 7.41 7.46
CA ALA A 314 -0.67 8.24 6.39
C ALA A 314 -0.24 7.69 5.04
N ILE A 315 -1.18 7.14 4.29
CA ILE A 315 -0.92 6.65 2.95
C ILE A 315 -1.29 7.76 1.97
N ILE A 316 -0.26 8.25 1.26
CA ILE A 316 -0.43 9.33 0.30
C ILE A 316 -0.23 8.76 -1.09
N TYR A 317 -1.32 8.68 -1.83
CA TYR A 317 -1.32 8.22 -3.21
C TYR A 317 -1.05 9.38 -4.17
N HIS A 318 -0.03 9.26 -5.01
CA HIS A 318 0.41 10.29 -5.97
C HIS A 318 0.50 11.71 -5.37
N PRO A 319 1.33 11.92 -4.35
CA PRO A 319 1.47 13.23 -3.71
C PRO A 319 2.14 14.24 -4.66
N THR A 320 1.86 15.52 -4.45
CA THR A 320 2.82 16.55 -4.84
C THR A 320 3.89 16.69 -3.76
N ALA A 321 5.10 17.13 -4.11
CA ALA A 321 6.15 17.38 -3.12
C ALA A 321 5.65 18.32 -2.01
N ALA A 322 4.96 19.41 -2.37
CA ALA A 322 4.37 20.34 -1.40
C ALA A 322 3.36 19.68 -0.47
N HIS A 323 2.51 18.76 -0.98
CA HIS A 323 1.56 18.02 -0.14
C HIS A 323 2.28 17.08 0.83
N LEU A 324 3.27 16.34 0.35
CA LEU A 324 4.08 15.45 1.19
C LEU A 324 4.76 16.23 2.32
N LEU A 325 5.40 17.36 2.00
CA LEU A 325 6.09 18.20 2.99
C LEU A 325 5.11 18.80 4.01
N ALA A 326 3.92 19.22 3.59
CA ALA A 326 2.88 19.71 4.50
C ALA A 326 2.41 18.62 5.46
N VAL A 327 2.23 17.39 4.98
CA VAL A 327 1.89 16.23 5.83
C VAL A 327 3.00 15.94 6.84
N LEU A 328 4.26 15.91 6.39
CA LEU A 328 5.41 15.68 7.27
C LEU A 328 5.52 16.76 8.34
N ALA A 329 5.35 18.04 7.98
CA ALA A 329 5.40 19.14 8.92
C ALA A 329 4.37 18.98 10.04
N THR A 330 3.13 18.65 9.69
CA THR A 330 2.05 18.49 10.68
C THR A 330 2.28 17.27 11.59
N ILE A 331 2.73 16.13 11.04
CA ILE A 331 3.06 14.95 11.85
C ILE A 331 4.20 15.26 12.81
N CYS A 332 5.23 15.93 12.34
CA CYS A 332 6.39 16.29 13.18
C CYS A 332 6.01 17.21 14.34
N GLU A 333 5.06 18.14 14.17
CA GLU A 333 4.56 19.00 15.25
C GLU A 333 3.83 18.22 16.34
N GLU A 334 3.19 17.10 15.99
CA GLU A 334 2.43 16.26 16.92
C GLU A 334 3.27 15.11 17.50
N LEU A 335 4.50 14.92 17.02
CA LEU A 335 5.35 13.78 17.38
C LEU A 335 5.87 13.93 18.83
N SER A 336 5.62 12.91 19.68
CA SER A 336 6.11 12.89 21.06
C SER A 336 7.63 12.61 21.11
N GLN A 337 8.28 13.02 22.22
CA GLN A 337 9.76 12.96 22.37
C GLN A 337 10.36 11.55 22.23
N ASP A 338 9.60 10.51 22.63
CA ASP A 338 10.04 9.10 22.53
C ASP A 338 9.50 8.40 21.29
N SER A 339 9.12 9.19 20.27
CA SER A 339 8.56 8.67 19.03
C SER A 339 9.53 8.87 17.88
N ILE A 340 9.45 7.95 16.90
CA ILE A 340 10.13 8.04 15.64
C ILE A 340 9.11 8.02 14.51
N LEU A 341 9.33 8.85 13.50
CA LEU A 341 8.54 8.88 12.27
C LEU A 341 9.20 8.01 11.21
N LEU A 342 8.47 7.03 10.68
CA LEU A 342 8.89 6.29 9.51
C LEU A 342 8.40 6.99 8.24
N ILE A 343 9.32 7.28 7.32
CA ILE A 343 9.00 7.82 5.99
C ILE A 343 9.41 6.77 4.96
N TYR A 344 8.42 6.18 4.30
CA TYR A 344 8.62 5.25 3.20
C TYR A 344 8.26 5.92 1.89
N ILE A 345 9.23 5.97 0.96
CA ILE A 345 9.05 6.55 -0.37
C ILE A 345 9.54 5.54 -1.40
N SER A 346 8.62 5.05 -2.25
CA SER A 346 8.95 4.24 -3.42
C SER A 346 8.62 5.04 -4.68
N ALA A 347 9.65 5.44 -5.43
CA ALA A 347 9.46 6.33 -6.56
C ALA A 347 10.50 6.09 -7.67
N SER A 348 10.15 6.46 -8.90
CA SER A 348 11.11 6.44 -10.02
C SER A 348 12.15 7.53 -9.87
N GLY A 349 13.39 7.25 -10.30
CA GLY A 349 14.50 8.18 -10.21
C GLY A 349 14.39 9.39 -11.15
N SER A 350 13.77 9.25 -12.34
CA SER A 350 13.63 10.37 -13.27
C SER A 350 12.37 10.28 -14.13
N ALA A 351 11.89 11.46 -14.58
CA ALA A 351 10.80 11.59 -15.54
C ALA A 351 11.23 11.31 -17.00
N GLU A 352 12.51 11.48 -17.31
CA GLU A 352 13.01 11.55 -18.69
C GLU A 352 13.08 10.20 -19.42
N GLN A 353 13.19 9.09 -18.75
CA GLN A 353 13.23 7.76 -19.39
C GLN A 353 11.95 7.39 -20.16
N SER A 354 10.93 8.27 -20.18
CA SER A 354 9.64 7.98 -20.80
C SER A 354 9.45 8.42 -22.23
N PHE A 355 10.22 9.35 -22.70
CA PHE A 355 10.01 9.89 -24.03
C PHE A 355 10.70 9.09 -25.15
N ALA A 356 11.67 8.25 -24.82
CA ALA A 356 12.39 7.42 -25.79
C ALA A 356 11.58 6.22 -26.35
N SER A 357 10.61 5.70 -25.59
CA SER A 357 9.85 4.50 -25.98
C SER A 357 8.57 4.79 -26.78
N GLN A 358 8.15 6.03 -26.94
CA GLN A 358 6.93 6.39 -27.71
C GLN A 358 7.19 6.94 -29.12
N LYS A 359 8.44 6.98 -29.60
CA LYS A 359 8.78 7.47 -30.95
C LYS A 359 8.76 6.42 -32.06
N PHE A 360 8.19 5.25 -31.88
CA PHE A 360 7.91 4.32 -32.96
C PHE A 360 6.41 4.25 -33.25
N GLY A 361 5.94 5.13 -34.12
CA GLY A 361 4.61 5.01 -34.71
C GLY A 361 3.87 6.34 -34.92
N SER A 362 4.37 7.20 -35.79
CA SER A 362 3.54 7.93 -36.76
C SER A 362 4.43 8.83 -37.61
N SER A 363 4.48 8.50 -38.88
CA SER A 363 5.03 9.32 -39.93
C SER A 363 4.13 10.51 -40.26
N SER A 364 4.79 11.60 -40.60
CA SER A 364 4.38 12.77 -41.40
C SER A 364 4.06 14.06 -40.63
N SER A 365 4.90 15.02 -40.72
CA SER A 365 4.85 16.18 -41.60
C SER A 365 5.78 17.30 -41.13
N ARG A 366 6.58 17.74 -42.11
CA ARG A 366 7.27 19.03 -42.25
C ARG A 366 7.26 20.03 -41.08
N ALA A 367 8.43 20.30 -40.51
CA ALA A 367 8.74 21.58 -39.88
C ALA A 367 10.11 22.09 -40.31
N ARG A 368 10.15 23.36 -40.60
CA ARG A 368 11.23 24.19 -41.16
C ARG A 368 12.49 24.20 -40.29
N ALA A 369 13.63 24.20 -40.97
CA ALA A 369 14.93 24.47 -40.38
C ALA A 369 15.02 25.92 -39.87
N ALA A 370 15.52 26.07 -38.63
CA ALA A 370 16.09 27.29 -38.14
C ALA A 370 17.50 26.99 -37.65
N SER A 371 18.46 27.75 -38.16
CA SER A 371 19.88 27.66 -37.95
C SER A 371 20.26 27.83 -36.47
N ALA A 372 21.05 26.91 -35.94
CA ALA A 372 21.68 27.05 -34.63
C ALA A 372 23.18 27.24 -34.82
N PHE A 373 23.69 28.31 -34.25
CA PHE A 373 25.14 28.54 -34.04
C PHE A 373 25.65 27.63 -32.92
N PRO A 374 26.86 27.09 -33.00
CA PRO A 374 27.45 26.29 -31.92
C PRO A 374 27.98 27.24 -30.83
N THR A 375 27.38 27.21 -29.66
CA THR A 375 27.98 27.76 -28.45
C THR A 375 28.46 26.56 -27.61
N ASP A 376 29.78 26.48 -27.48
CA ASP A 376 30.47 25.65 -26.52
C ASP A 376 29.92 25.92 -25.12
N LYS A 377 29.28 24.91 -24.52
CA LYS A 377 28.99 24.88 -23.09
C LYS A 377 29.82 23.79 -22.44
N PRO A 378 30.46 24.08 -21.29
CA PRO A 378 31.25 23.10 -20.58
C PRO A 378 30.34 21.99 -20.01
N ASN A 379 30.87 20.78 -20.02
CA ASN A 379 30.32 19.55 -19.44
C ASN A 379 29.53 19.79 -18.14
N SER A 380 28.21 19.81 -18.23
CA SER A 380 27.34 19.60 -17.06
C SER A 380 27.01 18.11 -16.95
N HIS A 381 27.98 17.35 -16.47
CA HIS A 381 27.69 16.01 -15.95
C HIS A 381 26.86 16.13 -14.67
N ASN A 382 25.72 15.42 -14.62
CA ASN A 382 25.02 14.96 -13.40
C ASN A 382 24.18 15.93 -12.59
N SER A 383 23.23 16.64 -13.19
CA SER A 383 22.14 17.26 -12.40
C SER A 383 20.83 16.42 -12.39
N SER A 384 20.77 15.27 -13.10
CA SER A 384 19.54 14.48 -13.23
C SER A 384 19.28 13.47 -12.10
N ASP A 385 20.33 13.10 -11.33
CA ASP A 385 20.27 11.94 -10.43
C ASP A 385 20.02 12.29 -8.94
N ASN A 386 19.71 13.53 -8.62
CA ASN A 386 19.67 13.99 -7.22
C ASN A 386 18.28 14.13 -6.64
N HIS A 387 17.24 13.57 -7.26
CA HIS A 387 15.87 13.72 -6.78
C HIS A 387 15.01 12.46 -7.04
N LEU A 388 13.87 12.40 -6.37
CA LEU A 388 12.81 11.45 -6.65
C LEU A 388 11.69 12.13 -7.42
N TRP A 389 11.24 11.49 -8.48
CA TRP A 389 10.10 11.98 -9.24
C TRP A 389 8.78 11.40 -8.70
N LEU A 390 7.92 12.26 -8.18
CA LEU A 390 6.64 11.90 -7.56
C LEU A 390 5.46 11.88 -8.54
N GLY A 391 5.74 11.83 -9.84
CA GLY A 391 4.73 11.78 -10.90
C GLY A 391 4.37 13.14 -11.49
N PRO A 392 3.53 13.14 -12.53
CA PRO A 392 3.12 14.37 -13.21
C PRO A 392 2.20 15.21 -12.32
N ARG A 393 2.37 16.53 -12.33
CA ARG A 393 1.41 17.48 -11.75
C ARG A 393 0.24 17.71 -12.71
N GLY A 394 -0.96 17.81 -12.19
CA GLY A 394 -2.15 18.18 -12.97
C GLY A 394 -2.09 19.59 -13.57
N SER A 395 -1.32 20.49 -12.95
CA SER A 395 -1.05 21.87 -13.42
C SER A 395 0.19 22.00 -14.28
N GLY A 396 0.90 20.89 -14.56
CA GLY A 396 2.22 20.90 -15.19
C GLY A 396 3.35 21.30 -14.24
N GLY A 397 4.59 21.17 -14.69
CA GLY A 397 5.80 21.48 -13.93
C GLY A 397 6.38 20.29 -13.17
N PRO A 398 7.60 20.43 -12.62
CA PRO A 398 8.32 19.38 -11.95
C PRO A 398 7.62 19.00 -10.63
N ASN A 399 7.61 17.71 -10.31
CA ASN A 399 7.11 17.17 -9.05
C ASN A 399 8.21 16.30 -8.43
N ASN A 400 9.32 16.95 -8.12
CA ASN A 400 10.53 16.33 -7.63
C ASN A 400 10.66 16.55 -6.13
N LEU A 401 11.17 15.55 -5.43
CA LEU A 401 11.56 15.62 -4.04
C LEU A 401 13.08 15.51 -3.95
N TYR A 402 13.69 16.50 -3.37
CA TYR A 402 15.15 16.57 -3.17
C TYR A 402 15.52 16.16 -1.74
N PRO A 403 16.73 15.65 -1.50
CA PRO A 403 17.21 15.39 -0.14
C PRO A 403 17.08 16.60 0.79
N ASP A 404 17.40 17.81 0.27
CA ASP A 404 17.34 19.07 1.02
C ASP A 404 15.92 19.40 1.54
N ASP A 405 14.88 18.90 0.87
CA ASP A 405 13.50 19.05 1.30
C ASP A 405 13.21 18.28 2.60
N LEU A 406 13.96 17.19 2.88
CA LEU A 406 13.79 16.36 4.07
C LEU A 406 14.73 16.74 5.22
N ILE A 407 15.86 17.40 4.97
CA ILE A 407 16.81 17.81 6.01
C ILE A 407 16.15 18.61 7.14
N PRO A 408 15.23 19.57 6.90
CA PRO A 408 14.57 20.30 7.98
C PRO A 408 13.83 19.42 9.00
N PHE A 409 13.36 18.24 8.59
CA PHE A 409 12.63 17.30 9.43
C PHE A 409 13.54 16.46 10.32
N THR A 410 14.87 16.45 10.11
CA THR A 410 15.84 15.79 11.00
C THR A 410 16.00 16.49 12.37
N ARG A 411 15.16 17.46 12.67
CA ARG A 411 14.95 17.97 14.03
C ARG A 411 14.15 17.00 14.91
N TYR A 412 13.58 15.98 14.27
CA TYR A 412 12.82 14.90 14.89
C TYR A 412 13.47 13.56 14.52
N PRO A 413 13.31 12.53 15.36
CA PRO A 413 13.82 11.20 15.03
C PRO A 413 13.15 10.66 13.77
N LEU A 414 13.94 10.31 12.75
CA LEU A 414 13.45 9.81 11.48
C LEU A 414 14.00 8.42 11.15
N PHE A 415 13.13 7.58 10.59
CA PHE A 415 13.50 6.34 9.92
C PHE A 415 13.06 6.42 8.46
N LEU A 416 14.02 6.57 7.56
CA LEU A 416 13.74 6.72 6.13
C LEU A 416 13.99 5.41 5.38
N VAL A 417 13.01 5.00 4.60
CA VAL A 417 13.13 3.90 3.63
C VAL A 417 12.92 4.50 2.24
N ILE A 418 13.99 4.63 1.47
CA ILE A 418 13.96 5.21 0.12
C ILE A 418 14.18 4.10 -0.91
N ASP A 419 13.17 3.83 -1.69
CA ASP A 419 13.14 2.81 -2.71
C ASP A 419 13.09 3.44 -4.10
N SER A 420 14.26 3.65 -4.70
CA SER A 420 14.44 4.31 -5.99
C SER A 420 15.83 4.07 -6.56
N GLU A 421 15.98 4.15 -7.86
CA GLU A 421 17.28 4.14 -8.52
C GLU A 421 18.17 5.31 -8.03
N ASN A 422 17.56 6.43 -7.60
CA ASN A 422 18.24 7.60 -7.06
C ASN A 422 18.31 7.65 -5.53
N SER A 423 18.04 6.53 -4.84
CA SER A 423 18.06 6.46 -3.37
C SER A 423 19.36 6.97 -2.75
N HIS A 424 20.48 6.74 -3.43
CA HIS A 424 21.82 7.12 -2.97
C HIS A 424 22.02 8.63 -2.78
N ALA A 425 21.26 9.46 -3.50
CA ALA A 425 21.30 10.93 -3.34
C ALA A 425 20.90 11.33 -1.90
N PHE A 426 20.08 10.54 -1.25
CA PHE A 426 19.58 10.81 0.11
C PHE A 426 20.60 10.48 1.22
N LYS A 427 21.77 9.93 0.89
CA LYS A 427 22.87 9.72 1.85
C LYS A 427 23.32 11.01 2.52
N VAL A 428 23.16 12.15 1.83
CA VAL A 428 23.56 13.46 2.38
C VAL A 428 22.79 13.83 3.66
N ILE A 429 21.59 13.28 3.88
CA ILE A 429 20.78 13.54 5.06
C ILE A 429 21.52 13.11 6.32
N HIS A 430 22.24 11.99 6.31
CA HIS A 430 22.99 11.46 7.45
C HIS A 430 24.11 12.40 7.95
N ASN A 431 24.65 13.26 7.09
CA ASN A 431 25.71 14.21 7.47
C ASN A 431 25.18 15.65 7.65
N SER A 432 23.89 15.83 7.51
CA SER A 432 23.23 17.14 7.52
C SER A 432 22.11 17.26 8.55
N GLU A 433 22.11 16.34 9.53
CA GLU A 433 21.09 16.30 10.58
C GLU A 433 21.03 17.60 11.42
N LYS A 434 19.83 18.01 11.78
CA LYS A 434 19.55 19.30 12.46
C LYS A 434 19.24 19.16 13.95
N GLY A 435 19.53 18.03 14.56
CA GLY A 435 19.35 17.85 16.01
C GLY A 435 19.09 16.42 16.43
N GLU A 436 18.29 15.69 15.68
CA GLU A 436 18.03 14.28 15.91
C GLU A 436 18.63 13.44 14.76
N PRO A 437 19.16 12.25 15.05
CA PRO A 437 19.75 11.41 14.02
C PRO A 437 18.68 10.79 13.12
N ALA A 438 19.01 10.62 11.85
CA ALA A 438 18.19 9.91 10.89
C ALA A 438 18.77 8.53 10.57
N ALA A 439 17.94 7.49 10.68
CA ALA A 439 18.26 6.15 10.21
C ALA A 439 17.73 5.97 8.78
N LEU A 440 18.57 5.47 7.87
CA LEU A 440 18.23 5.32 6.47
C LEU A 440 18.41 3.88 6.00
N LEU A 441 17.42 3.36 5.27
CA LEU A 441 17.52 2.15 4.45
C LEU A 441 17.29 2.56 2.99
N LEU A 442 18.29 2.38 2.16
CA LEU A 442 18.33 2.83 0.77
C LEU A 442 18.39 1.63 -0.18
N SER A 443 17.52 1.60 -1.17
CA SER A 443 17.50 0.55 -2.19
C SER A 443 18.77 0.55 -3.05
N PRO A 444 19.07 -0.56 -3.76
CA PRO A 444 20.10 -0.57 -4.79
C PRO A 444 19.87 0.48 -5.87
N ARG A 445 20.94 0.91 -6.53
CA ARG A 445 20.85 1.79 -7.71
C ARG A 445 20.27 1.06 -8.91
N THR A 446 20.64 -0.19 -9.07
CA THR A 446 20.21 -1.06 -10.16
C THR A 446 19.30 -2.15 -9.62
N SER A 447 18.15 -2.34 -10.25
CA SER A 447 17.24 -3.41 -9.90
C SER A 447 17.69 -4.71 -10.56
N SER A 448 17.69 -5.81 -9.81
CA SER A 448 17.99 -7.16 -10.28
C SER A 448 16.83 -7.72 -11.09
N ALA A 449 16.54 -7.15 -12.23
CA ALA A 449 15.50 -7.69 -13.11
C ALA A 449 16.03 -8.95 -13.81
N MET A 450 15.41 -10.10 -13.56
CA MET A 450 15.66 -11.30 -14.38
C MET A 450 15.35 -11.02 -15.83
N PRO A 451 16.19 -11.43 -16.79
CA PRO A 451 15.89 -11.33 -18.22
C PRO A 451 14.56 -12.00 -18.54
N GLY A 452 13.60 -11.26 -19.08
CA GLY A 452 12.28 -11.78 -19.48
C GLY A 452 11.17 -11.62 -18.44
N VAL A 453 11.44 -11.14 -17.22
CA VAL A 453 10.42 -10.79 -16.23
C VAL A 453 10.24 -9.28 -16.24
N GLU A 454 9.03 -8.80 -16.57
CA GLU A 454 8.73 -7.38 -16.42
C GLU A 454 8.90 -6.99 -14.96
N SER A 455 9.91 -6.17 -14.66
CA SER A 455 10.22 -5.62 -13.32
C SER A 455 8.98 -5.02 -12.63
N THR A 456 8.02 -4.56 -13.41
CA THR A 456 6.76 -3.98 -12.91
C THR A 456 5.76 -5.01 -12.39
N ALA A 457 5.94 -6.31 -12.67
CA ALA A 457 4.94 -7.33 -12.33
C ALA A 457 4.84 -7.62 -10.83
N HIS A 458 5.93 -7.45 -10.08
CA HIS A 458 6.03 -7.83 -8.67
C HIS A 458 6.26 -6.64 -7.72
N GLY A 459 6.21 -5.40 -8.21
CA GLY A 459 6.59 -4.21 -7.44
C GLY A 459 8.11 -4.09 -7.31
N SER A 460 8.56 -3.28 -6.35
CA SER A 460 9.99 -3.15 -6.06
C SER A 460 10.54 -4.39 -5.38
N GLN A 461 11.67 -4.88 -5.86
CA GLN A 461 12.40 -6.00 -5.25
C GLN A 461 12.87 -5.67 -3.83
N PHE A 462 13.36 -4.45 -3.60
CA PHE A 462 13.81 -4.02 -2.28
C PHE A 462 12.66 -4.03 -1.27
N THR A 463 11.54 -3.39 -1.61
CA THR A 463 10.33 -3.44 -0.78
C THR A 463 9.82 -4.86 -0.58
N TYR A 464 9.95 -5.71 -1.59
CA TYR A 464 9.54 -7.12 -1.47
C TYR A 464 10.38 -7.86 -0.43
N PHE A 465 11.70 -7.69 -0.42
CA PHE A 465 12.55 -8.26 0.63
C PHE A 465 12.21 -7.71 2.02
N LEU A 466 11.95 -6.42 2.16
CA LEU A 466 11.59 -5.83 3.45
C LEU A 466 10.25 -6.33 4.00
N THR A 467 9.33 -6.73 3.13
CA THR A 467 7.96 -7.10 3.53
C THR A 467 7.69 -8.60 3.52
N ALA A 468 8.24 -9.33 2.56
CA ALA A 468 8.04 -10.77 2.36
C ALA A 468 9.35 -11.46 1.90
N PRO A 469 10.35 -11.56 2.78
CA PRO A 469 11.72 -11.94 2.40
C PRO A 469 11.81 -13.32 1.75
N MET A 470 11.05 -14.32 2.22
CA MET A 470 11.07 -15.66 1.63
C MET A 470 10.51 -15.68 0.20
N GLN A 471 9.40 -15.00 -0.02
CA GLN A 471 8.80 -14.88 -1.35
C GLN A 471 9.71 -14.10 -2.31
N ALA A 472 10.38 -13.04 -1.79
CA ALA A 472 11.34 -12.25 -2.56
C ALA A 472 12.57 -13.07 -2.97
N PHE A 473 13.06 -13.93 -2.08
CA PHE A 473 14.14 -14.88 -2.36
C PHE A 473 13.73 -15.88 -3.47
N CYS A 474 12.57 -16.50 -3.34
CA CYS A 474 12.05 -17.43 -4.36
C CYS A 474 11.93 -16.76 -5.73
N GLN A 475 11.40 -15.52 -5.75
CA GLN A 475 11.28 -14.76 -6.99
C GLN A 475 12.64 -14.45 -7.61
N LEU A 476 13.60 -13.99 -6.81
CA LEU A 476 14.95 -13.69 -7.27
C LEU A 476 15.64 -14.93 -7.85
N ALA A 477 15.48 -16.07 -7.17
CA ALA A 477 16.01 -17.35 -7.61
C ALA A 477 15.27 -17.95 -8.83
N GLY A 478 14.22 -17.27 -9.34
CA GLY A 478 13.46 -17.72 -10.51
C GLY A 478 12.51 -18.88 -10.24
N ILE A 479 12.16 -19.11 -8.98
CA ILE A 479 11.17 -20.13 -8.59
C ILE A 479 9.78 -19.58 -8.85
N THR A 480 9.12 -20.07 -9.89
CA THR A 480 7.79 -19.60 -10.34
C THR A 480 6.69 -20.66 -10.19
N SER A 481 7.07 -21.91 -9.93
CA SER A 481 6.17 -23.05 -9.83
C SER A 481 5.86 -23.41 -8.38
N ASP A 482 4.84 -24.22 -8.19
CA ASP A 482 4.43 -24.73 -6.89
C ASP A 482 5.58 -25.45 -6.20
N ILE A 483 6.10 -24.83 -5.13
CA ILE A 483 7.00 -25.48 -4.19
C ILE A 483 6.13 -26.39 -3.34
N ASP A 484 6.65 -27.60 -3.07
CA ASP A 484 6.05 -28.48 -2.06
C ASP A 484 5.90 -27.75 -0.72
N THR A 485 4.75 -27.94 -0.06
CA THR A 485 4.42 -27.23 1.18
C THR A 485 5.43 -27.48 2.30
N ASP A 486 5.96 -28.70 2.40
CA ASP A 486 6.93 -29.07 3.44
C ASP A 486 8.29 -28.44 3.15
N THR A 487 8.73 -28.44 1.89
CA THR A 487 9.95 -27.75 1.45
C THR A 487 9.88 -26.24 1.70
N TYR A 488 8.73 -25.61 1.40
CA TYR A 488 8.51 -24.19 1.67
C TYR A 488 8.51 -23.88 3.17
N ALA A 489 7.83 -24.70 3.98
CA ALA A 489 7.80 -24.53 5.43
C ALA A 489 9.20 -24.70 6.05
N ASN A 490 10.00 -25.64 5.56
CA ASN A 490 11.39 -25.80 5.98
C ASN A 490 12.25 -24.57 5.63
N ALA A 491 12.11 -24.04 4.41
CA ALA A 491 12.77 -22.81 4.00
C ALA A 491 12.38 -21.60 4.89
N GLU A 492 11.09 -21.47 5.24
CA GLU A 492 10.63 -20.44 6.18
C GLU A 492 11.25 -20.60 7.58
N ASN A 493 11.44 -21.85 8.05
CA ASN A 493 12.08 -22.11 9.34
C ASN A 493 13.58 -21.76 9.31
N ILE A 494 14.28 -22.05 8.21
CA ILE A 494 15.69 -21.63 8.03
C ILE A 494 15.78 -20.10 8.09
N LEU A 495 14.91 -19.40 7.38
CA LEU A 495 14.85 -17.93 7.41
C LEU A 495 14.55 -17.40 8.81
N PHE A 496 13.58 -17.99 9.53
CA PHE A 496 13.23 -17.60 10.90
C PHE A 496 14.44 -17.72 11.84
N SER A 497 15.13 -18.86 11.82
CA SER A 497 16.34 -19.08 12.63
C SER A 497 17.47 -18.12 12.26
N ALA A 498 17.62 -17.80 10.98
CA ALA A 498 18.60 -16.82 10.52
C ALA A 498 18.31 -15.42 11.08
N LEU A 499 17.05 -14.97 11.02
CA LEU A 499 16.67 -13.66 11.53
C LEU A 499 16.81 -13.57 13.06
N GLU A 500 16.54 -14.66 13.79
CA GLU A 500 16.79 -14.78 15.23
C GLU A 500 18.30 -14.63 15.55
N GLU A 501 19.16 -15.31 14.80
CA GLU A 501 20.61 -15.22 14.94
C GLU A 501 21.10 -13.80 14.62
N TYR A 502 20.63 -13.18 13.54
CA TYR A 502 20.98 -11.80 13.17
C TYR A 502 20.60 -10.81 14.27
N GLU A 503 19.42 -10.98 14.87
CA GLU A 503 18.99 -10.16 16.01
C GLU A 503 19.94 -10.33 17.19
N GLY A 504 20.30 -11.57 17.55
CA GLY A 504 21.22 -11.87 18.63
C GLY A 504 22.60 -11.22 18.42
N ILE A 505 23.17 -11.37 17.22
CA ILE A 505 24.46 -10.78 16.84
C ILE A 505 24.38 -9.25 16.90
N LEU A 506 23.34 -8.66 16.30
CA LEU A 506 23.17 -7.22 16.26
C LEU A 506 23.01 -6.62 17.66
N CYS A 507 22.18 -7.25 18.49
CA CYS A 507 21.95 -6.83 19.88
C CYS A 507 23.15 -7.00 20.78
N THR A 508 24.09 -7.91 20.50
CA THR A 508 25.30 -8.12 21.29
C THR A 508 26.54 -7.41 20.76
N SER A 509 26.47 -6.85 19.55
CA SER A 509 27.58 -6.17 18.90
C SER A 509 28.04 -4.94 19.69
N VAL A 510 29.35 -4.84 19.94
CA VAL A 510 29.97 -3.68 20.61
C VAL A 510 30.02 -2.46 19.68
N GLY A 511 30.14 -2.67 18.37
CA GLY A 511 30.25 -1.64 17.35
C GLY A 511 28.91 -1.06 16.85
N LEU A 512 27.80 -1.42 17.50
CA LEU A 512 26.49 -0.93 17.10
C LEU A 512 26.35 0.58 17.33
N ASN A 513 26.04 1.32 16.27
CA ASN A 513 25.79 2.75 16.38
C ASN A 513 24.59 3.02 17.31
N ASN A 514 24.68 4.09 18.12
CA ASN A 514 23.67 4.45 19.11
C ASN A 514 22.26 4.68 18.47
N VAL A 515 22.21 5.14 17.23
CA VAL A 515 20.94 5.33 16.49
C VAL A 515 20.19 4.01 16.39
N TRP A 516 20.87 2.93 15.99
CA TRP A 516 20.27 1.60 15.92
C TRP A 516 19.87 1.08 17.31
N GLY A 517 20.70 1.35 18.32
CA GLY A 517 20.38 0.98 19.71
C GLY A 517 19.09 1.61 20.24
N GLN A 518 18.76 2.83 19.83
CA GLN A 518 17.50 3.50 20.19
C GLN A 518 16.28 2.93 19.46
N ILE A 519 16.47 2.34 18.28
CA ILE A 519 15.41 1.88 17.38
C ILE A 519 15.09 0.39 17.55
N LEU A 520 16.11 -0.43 17.82
CA LEU A 520 15.97 -1.89 17.94
C LEU A 520 14.92 -2.38 18.95
N PRO A 521 14.61 -1.67 20.05
CA PRO A 521 13.51 -2.08 20.92
C PRO A 521 12.14 -2.05 20.27
N ASP A 522 11.94 -1.26 19.18
CA ASP A 522 10.68 -1.25 18.45
C ASP A 522 10.58 -2.48 17.53
N PRO A 523 9.53 -3.32 17.66
CA PRO A 523 9.42 -4.58 16.93
C PRO A 523 9.27 -4.40 15.41
N PHE A 524 8.55 -3.37 14.96
CA PHE A 524 8.37 -3.14 13.52
C PHE A 524 9.66 -2.66 12.86
N LEU A 525 10.37 -1.72 13.49
CA LEU A 525 11.62 -1.19 12.96
C LEU A 525 12.73 -2.25 13.01
N ARG A 526 12.82 -3.02 14.09
CA ARG A 526 13.74 -4.15 14.22
C ARG A 526 13.51 -5.16 13.09
N ARG A 527 12.27 -5.54 12.83
CA ARG A 527 11.89 -6.44 11.73
C ARG A 527 12.39 -5.94 10.37
N LEU A 528 12.25 -4.64 10.10
CA LEU A 528 12.75 -4.05 8.85
C LEU A 528 14.28 -4.10 8.75
N ILE A 529 14.99 -3.86 9.86
CA ILE A 529 16.46 -3.92 9.91
C ILE A 529 16.95 -5.34 9.66
N LEU A 530 16.37 -6.36 10.32
CA LEU A 530 16.75 -7.75 10.14
C LEU A 530 16.52 -8.23 8.70
N ARG A 531 15.39 -7.87 8.11
CA ARG A 531 15.07 -8.18 6.72
C ARG A 531 15.94 -7.41 5.72
N PHE A 532 16.39 -6.21 6.09
CA PHE A 532 17.40 -5.47 5.31
C PHE A 532 18.75 -6.21 5.29
N ILE A 533 19.21 -6.74 6.43
CA ILE A 533 20.45 -7.54 6.51
C ILE A 533 20.32 -8.75 5.58
N PHE A 534 19.23 -9.48 5.67
CA PHE A 534 18.95 -10.62 4.78
C PHE A 534 18.93 -10.21 3.30
N CYS A 535 18.19 -9.15 2.95
CA CYS A 535 18.14 -8.61 1.59
C CYS A 535 19.54 -8.30 1.04
N ARG A 536 20.34 -7.58 1.81
CA ARG A 536 21.69 -7.18 1.41
C ARG A 536 22.58 -8.40 1.16
N ALA A 537 22.49 -9.40 2.02
CA ALA A 537 23.29 -10.61 1.91
C ALA A 537 22.86 -11.48 0.72
N VAL A 538 21.55 -11.66 0.50
CA VAL A 538 21.03 -12.41 -0.65
C VAL A 538 21.46 -11.75 -1.96
N LEU A 539 21.33 -10.43 -2.08
CA LEU A 539 21.75 -9.70 -3.28
C LEU A 539 23.27 -9.74 -3.49
N PHE A 540 24.04 -9.74 -2.41
CA PHE A 540 25.50 -9.89 -2.46
C PHE A 540 25.91 -11.21 -3.13
N TYR A 541 25.37 -12.34 -2.69
CA TYR A 541 25.69 -13.64 -3.28
C TYR A 541 25.06 -13.87 -4.65
N PHE A 542 24.00 -13.15 -4.98
CA PHE A 542 23.36 -13.23 -6.30
C PHE A 542 24.14 -12.46 -7.38
N HIS A 543 24.75 -11.31 -7.04
CA HIS A 543 25.43 -10.40 -7.98
C HIS A 543 26.95 -10.40 -7.90
N SER A 544 27.56 -11.32 -7.14
CA SER A 544 29.02 -11.41 -7.02
C SER A 544 29.71 -10.09 -6.69
N ASP A 545 29.21 -9.39 -5.65
CA ASP A 545 29.82 -8.17 -5.08
C ASP A 545 29.77 -6.89 -5.96
N GLU A 546 28.86 -6.79 -6.88
CA GLU A 546 28.65 -5.53 -7.61
C GLU A 546 27.91 -4.51 -6.72
N HIS A 547 28.61 -3.50 -6.23
CA HIS A 547 28.10 -2.48 -5.30
C HIS A 547 26.83 -1.75 -5.74
N GLU A 548 26.57 -1.65 -7.04
CA GLU A 548 25.37 -0.97 -7.58
C GLU A 548 24.07 -1.75 -7.31
N TYR A 549 24.19 -3.07 -7.10
CA TYR A 549 23.08 -3.97 -6.79
C TYR A 549 22.83 -4.13 -5.30
N LEU A 550 23.66 -3.51 -4.43
CA LEU A 550 23.54 -3.68 -2.99
C LEU A 550 22.80 -2.51 -2.33
N PRO A 551 21.82 -2.80 -1.46
CA PRO A 551 21.19 -1.78 -0.65
C PRO A 551 22.17 -1.28 0.41
N THR A 552 22.01 -0.02 0.83
CA THR A 552 22.83 0.61 1.84
C THR A 552 22.01 1.12 3.01
N CYS A 553 22.60 1.16 4.21
CA CYS A 553 21.98 1.77 5.39
C CYS A 553 22.92 2.80 6.02
N LEU A 554 22.35 3.76 6.69
CA LEU A 554 23.05 4.78 7.44
C LEU A 554 22.35 5.03 8.78
N PRO A 555 23.13 5.05 9.87
CA PRO A 555 24.54 4.71 10.00
C PRO A 555 24.85 3.29 9.50
N SER A 556 26.12 2.98 9.21
CA SER A 556 26.50 1.61 8.83
C SER A 556 26.20 0.63 9.96
N LEU A 557 25.76 -0.57 9.60
CA LEU A 557 25.63 -1.68 10.54
C LEU A 557 27.00 -2.29 10.87
N PRO A 558 27.14 -2.97 12.02
CA PRO A 558 28.38 -3.63 12.40
C PRO A 558 28.85 -4.66 11.37
N GLU A 559 30.16 -4.86 11.27
CA GLU A 559 30.77 -5.84 10.36
C GLU A 559 30.34 -7.30 10.68
N SER A 560 29.97 -7.55 11.94
CA SER A 560 29.44 -8.86 12.37
C SER A 560 28.14 -9.30 11.67
N VAL A 561 27.43 -8.37 11.06
CA VAL A 561 26.24 -8.64 10.22
C VAL A 561 26.47 -8.27 8.75
N SER A 562 27.73 -8.19 8.33
CA SER A 562 28.07 -8.03 6.91
C SER A 562 27.81 -9.32 6.12
N PRO A 563 27.61 -9.25 4.80
CA PRO A 563 27.44 -10.45 3.97
C PRO A 563 28.58 -11.46 4.08
N HIS A 564 29.79 -11.00 4.40
CA HIS A 564 30.96 -11.85 4.55
C HIS A 564 31.01 -12.64 5.87
N ALA A 565 30.22 -12.25 6.87
CA ALA A 565 30.17 -12.96 8.14
C ALA A 565 29.56 -14.35 7.96
N GLU A 566 30.17 -15.38 8.56
CA GLU A 566 29.74 -16.77 8.44
C GLU A 566 28.29 -16.96 8.89
N ALA A 567 27.91 -16.32 10.00
CA ALA A 567 26.54 -16.36 10.51
C ALA A 567 25.49 -15.78 9.53
N ILE A 568 25.91 -14.92 8.60
CA ILE A 568 25.03 -14.37 7.56
C ILE A 568 25.05 -15.24 6.30
N ARG A 569 26.21 -15.78 5.96
CA ARG A 569 26.44 -16.62 4.77
C ARG A 569 25.75 -17.97 4.85
N THR A 570 25.92 -18.67 5.97
CA THR A 570 25.47 -20.06 6.15
C THR A 570 23.96 -20.23 5.95
N PRO A 571 23.08 -19.40 6.53
CA PRO A 571 21.65 -19.52 6.30
C PRO A 571 21.23 -19.31 4.84
N ILE A 572 21.89 -18.42 4.10
CA ILE A 572 21.59 -18.17 2.69
C ILE A 572 21.98 -19.37 1.84
N LEU A 573 23.13 -19.98 2.12
CA LEU A 573 23.57 -21.22 1.48
C LEU A 573 22.55 -22.34 1.76
N SER A 574 22.18 -22.53 3.03
CA SER A 574 21.19 -23.55 3.43
C SER A 574 19.82 -23.34 2.75
N LEU A 575 19.37 -22.09 2.58
CA LEU A 575 18.15 -21.77 1.83
C LEU A 575 18.30 -22.15 0.36
N ALA A 576 19.42 -21.79 -0.26
CA ALA A 576 19.68 -22.09 -1.67
C ALA A 576 19.76 -23.60 -1.92
N GLU A 577 20.35 -24.37 -0.99
CA GLU A 577 20.41 -25.83 -1.03
C GLU A 577 19.02 -26.46 -0.83
N ASN A 578 18.26 -26.02 0.17
CA ASN A 578 16.92 -26.52 0.45
C ASN A 578 15.96 -26.33 -0.74
N LEU A 579 16.10 -25.22 -1.46
CA LEU A 579 15.28 -24.89 -2.62
C LEU A 579 15.90 -25.33 -3.96
N VAL A 580 17.04 -26.00 -3.92
CA VAL A 580 17.76 -26.51 -5.11
C VAL A 580 18.09 -25.40 -6.13
N VAL A 581 18.57 -24.26 -5.65
CA VAL A 581 18.92 -23.08 -6.47
C VAL A 581 20.33 -22.55 -6.19
N SER A 582 21.22 -23.38 -5.63
CA SER A 582 22.59 -22.98 -5.26
C SER A 582 23.41 -22.50 -6.46
N ASP A 583 23.09 -22.97 -7.67
CA ASP A 583 23.72 -22.56 -8.93
C ASP A 583 23.44 -21.08 -9.31
N ARG A 584 22.45 -20.45 -8.67
CA ARG A 584 22.08 -19.05 -8.90
C ARG A 584 22.89 -18.07 -8.04
N PHE A 585 23.64 -18.57 -7.08
CA PHE A 585 24.36 -17.77 -6.10
C PHE A 585 25.86 -18.09 -6.14
N ASP A 586 26.69 -17.05 -6.03
CA ASP A 586 28.15 -17.22 -5.96
C ASP A 586 28.63 -17.19 -4.50
N PHE A 587 28.85 -18.37 -3.93
CA PHE A 587 29.36 -18.54 -2.57
C PHE A 587 30.89 -18.69 -2.52
N ARG A 588 31.62 -18.41 -3.62
CA ARG A 588 33.09 -18.49 -3.64
C ARG A 588 33.69 -17.40 -2.76
N ASP A 589 34.68 -17.78 -1.96
CA ASP A 589 35.41 -16.83 -1.09
C ASP A 589 36.13 -15.78 -1.94
N SER A 590 35.67 -14.52 -1.89
CA SER A 590 36.33 -13.36 -2.52
C SER A 590 37.74 -13.09 -1.97
N THR A 591 38.15 -13.81 -0.92
CA THR A 591 39.50 -13.68 -0.28
C THR A 591 40.64 -14.28 -1.08
N ARG A 592 40.36 -15.09 -2.14
CA ARG A 592 41.40 -15.72 -2.96
C ARG A 592 41.99 -14.89 -4.08
N ASN A 593 41.38 -13.74 -4.45
CA ASN A 593 41.81 -12.93 -5.60
C ASN A 593 42.55 -11.63 -5.24
N LYS A 594 43.03 -11.47 -3.99
CA LYS A 594 43.98 -10.41 -3.63
C LYS A 594 45.35 -11.06 -3.31
N LYS A 595 46.01 -11.59 -4.32
CA LYS A 595 47.46 -11.83 -4.34
C LYS A 595 48.04 -11.23 -5.61
#